data_8970fc2dafb61c3d04ecf37cba9f0755
#
_entry.id   8970fc2dafb61c3d04ecf37cba9f0755
#
_cell.length_a   1.000
_cell.length_b   1.000
_cell.length_c   1.000
_cell.angle_alpha   90.00
_cell.angle_beta   90.00
_cell.angle_gamma   90.00
#
_symmetry.space_group_name_H-M   'P 1'
#
loop_
_entity.id
_entity.type
_entity.pdbx_description
1 polymer ?
#
loop_
_entity_poly.entity_id
_entity_poly.type
_entity_poly.pdbx_seq_one_letter_code
_entity_poly.pdbx_strand_id
1 'polypeptide(L)'
;MLARYIKMQLLVLLCGGLVGPIFLVVYFTLGLGSLMSWMFYVGLIITVADVLVALALTNYGAKTAAKTAALERSGVLALAQITGLSETGTRINDQPLVKVHLHISGPGITPFDTEDRVIASVTRLGNLTARKLVVLVNPATQQYLIDWERSALVNGLVPAQFTVAEDNKTYDLSGQTGPLMEILQILKANNVPLNRMVDIRSNPALRQQVQAVVRRAAERQGGA
;
A
#
# COMPACT_ATOMS: atom_id res chain seq x y z
N MET A 1 -0.29 -19.62 -7.30
CA MET A 1 -0.84 -20.05 -6.00
C MET A 1 0.07 -21.03 -5.27
N LEU A 2 0.51 -22.11 -5.92
CA LEU A 2 1.35 -23.14 -5.31
C LEU A 2 2.64 -22.59 -4.63
N ALA A 3 3.41 -21.75 -5.32
CA ALA A 3 4.64 -21.18 -4.77
C ALA A 3 4.40 -20.31 -3.51
N ARG A 4 3.28 -19.59 -3.44
CA ARG A 4 2.88 -18.82 -2.26
C ARG A 4 2.51 -19.74 -1.09
N TYR A 5 1.77 -20.80 -1.36
CA TYR A 5 1.42 -21.79 -0.36
C TYR A 5 2.68 -22.46 0.22
N ILE A 6 3.60 -22.92 -0.63
CA ILE A 6 4.87 -23.53 -0.19
C ILE A 6 5.67 -22.57 0.71
N LYS A 7 5.75 -21.29 0.34
CA LYS A 7 6.43 -20.27 1.15
C LYS A 7 5.77 -20.09 2.52
N MET A 8 4.43 -20.03 2.57
CA MET A 8 3.69 -19.91 3.83
C MET A 8 3.79 -21.19 4.67
N GLN A 9 3.73 -22.37 4.04
CA GLN A 9 3.91 -23.64 4.72
C GLN A 9 5.32 -23.75 5.35
N LEU A 10 6.37 -23.38 4.63
CA LEU A 10 7.74 -23.32 5.17
C LEU A 10 7.85 -22.35 6.35
N LEU A 11 7.20 -21.20 6.27
CA LEU A 11 7.21 -20.22 7.36
C LEU A 11 6.51 -20.78 8.60
N VAL A 12 5.35 -21.41 8.46
CA VAL A 12 4.60 -22.03 9.57
C VAL A 12 5.42 -23.16 10.19
N LEU A 13 6.04 -24.02 9.38
CA LEU A 13 6.91 -25.09 9.85
C LEU A 13 8.10 -24.57 10.65
N LEU A 14 8.76 -23.48 10.18
CA LEU A 14 9.89 -22.86 10.88
C LEU A 14 9.48 -22.17 12.19
N CYS A 15 8.23 -21.67 12.27
CA CYS A 15 7.70 -21.01 13.48
C CYS A 15 7.20 -21.97 14.57
N GLY A 16 7.45 -23.28 14.44
CA GLY A 16 7.08 -24.29 15.44
C GLY A 16 6.24 -25.43 14.91
N GLY A 17 5.75 -25.36 13.65
CA GLY A 17 4.94 -26.40 13.03
C GLY A 17 5.68 -27.72 12.78
N LEU A 18 7.00 -27.76 12.89
CA LEU A 18 7.77 -29.00 12.80
C LEU A 18 7.48 -30.01 13.90
N VAL A 19 6.95 -29.58 15.05
CA VAL A 19 6.66 -30.48 16.20
C VAL A 19 5.68 -31.57 15.79
N GLY A 20 4.61 -31.23 15.03
CA GLY A 20 3.62 -32.22 14.59
C GLY A 20 4.20 -33.32 13.71
N PRO A 21 4.86 -33.00 12.57
CA PRO A 21 5.54 -33.99 11.74
C PRO A 21 6.60 -34.80 12.48
N ILE A 22 7.39 -34.17 13.37
CA ILE A 22 8.40 -34.87 14.18
C ILE A 22 7.74 -35.92 15.08
N PHE A 23 6.64 -35.58 15.75
CA PHE A 23 5.92 -36.53 16.60
C PHE A 23 5.40 -37.72 15.79
N LEU A 24 4.88 -37.50 14.61
CA LEU A 24 4.44 -38.57 13.72
C LEU A 24 5.61 -39.46 13.27
N VAL A 25 6.73 -38.86 12.84
CA VAL A 25 7.91 -39.62 12.43
C VAL A 25 8.46 -40.48 13.59
N VAL A 26 8.59 -39.89 14.78
CA VAL A 26 9.10 -40.61 15.99
C VAL A 26 8.14 -41.74 16.33
N TYR A 27 6.84 -41.52 16.32
CA TYR A 27 5.85 -42.56 16.62
C TYR A 27 5.96 -43.76 15.68
N PHE A 28 6.09 -43.52 14.37
CA PHE A 28 6.18 -44.60 13.38
C PHE A 28 7.55 -45.27 13.33
N THR A 29 8.65 -44.53 13.53
CA THR A 29 9.99 -45.10 13.44
C THR A 29 10.38 -45.91 14.69
N LEU A 30 9.93 -45.49 15.88
CA LEU A 30 10.25 -46.18 17.12
C LEU A 30 9.25 -47.27 17.49
N GLY A 31 8.17 -47.44 16.75
CA GLY A 31 7.16 -48.48 16.96
C GLY A 31 6.54 -48.45 18.37
N LEU A 32 6.29 -47.25 18.92
CA LEU A 32 5.93 -46.99 20.31
C LEU A 32 4.59 -47.56 20.77
N GLY A 33 3.84 -48.20 19.88
CA GLY A 33 2.61 -48.94 20.18
C GLY A 33 1.54 -48.15 20.94
N SER A 34 0.71 -48.83 21.71
CA SER A 34 -0.40 -48.23 22.43
C SER A 34 -0.01 -47.32 23.62
N LEU A 35 1.19 -47.50 24.17
CA LEU A 35 1.67 -46.72 25.31
C LEU A 35 1.93 -45.23 24.97
N MET A 36 2.21 -44.91 23.72
CA MET A 36 2.47 -43.55 23.26
C MET A 36 1.51 -43.08 22.14
N SER A 37 0.34 -43.63 22.06
CA SER A 37 -0.70 -43.26 21.10
C SER A 37 -1.06 -41.76 21.14
N TRP A 38 -0.86 -41.09 22.28
CA TRP A 38 -1.04 -39.65 22.42
C TRP A 38 -0.12 -38.85 21.46
N MET A 39 1.11 -39.31 21.20
CA MET A 39 2.02 -38.66 20.26
C MET A 39 1.47 -38.66 18.85
N PHE A 40 0.81 -39.75 18.44
CA PHE A 40 0.16 -39.83 17.13
C PHE A 40 -0.97 -38.80 17.04
N TYR A 41 -1.89 -38.75 18.00
CA TYR A 41 -3.04 -37.84 17.96
C TYR A 41 -2.59 -36.37 18.04
N VAL A 42 -1.67 -36.03 18.93
CA VAL A 42 -1.11 -34.68 19.07
C VAL A 42 -0.35 -34.28 17.82
N GLY A 43 0.50 -35.15 17.29
CA GLY A 43 1.24 -34.91 16.05
C GLY A 43 0.31 -34.68 14.85
N LEU A 44 -0.78 -35.48 14.77
CA LEU A 44 -1.78 -35.31 13.71
C LEU A 44 -2.53 -33.99 13.84
N ILE A 45 -3.00 -33.64 15.03
CA ILE A 45 -3.72 -32.38 15.28
C ILE A 45 -2.84 -31.18 14.94
N ILE A 46 -1.60 -31.15 15.39
CA ILE A 46 -0.67 -30.05 15.09
C ILE A 46 -0.43 -29.96 13.58
N THR A 47 -0.14 -31.07 12.91
CA THR A 47 0.10 -31.09 11.46
C THR A 47 -1.10 -30.58 10.66
N VAL A 48 -2.32 -30.99 11.03
CA VAL A 48 -3.55 -30.52 10.38
C VAL A 48 -3.74 -29.03 10.65
N ALA A 49 -3.54 -28.58 11.88
CA ALA A 49 -3.64 -27.16 12.23
C ALA A 49 -2.65 -26.29 11.43
N ASP A 50 -1.40 -26.73 11.26
CA ASP A 50 -0.39 -26.04 10.48
C ASP A 50 -0.80 -25.88 9.00
N VAL A 51 -1.34 -26.94 8.40
CA VAL A 51 -1.86 -26.90 7.02
C VAL A 51 -3.00 -25.90 6.91
N LEU A 52 -3.95 -25.93 7.85
CA LEU A 52 -5.10 -25.01 7.86
C LEU A 52 -4.66 -23.55 8.03
N VAL A 53 -3.72 -23.28 8.92
CA VAL A 53 -3.15 -21.94 9.13
C VAL A 53 -2.43 -21.46 7.86
N ALA A 54 -1.61 -22.30 7.24
CA ALA A 54 -0.91 -21.94 5.99
C ALA A 54 -1.89 -21.64 4.84
N LEU A 55 -2.99 -22.41 4.72
CA LEU A 55 -4.04 -22.17 3.75
C LEU A 55 -4.78 -20.85 4.03
N ALA A 56 -5.11 -20.59 5.29
CA ALA A 56 -5.80 -19.36 5.70
C ALA A 56 -4.93 -18.12 5.40
N LEU A 57 -3.64 -18.14 5.74
CA LEU A 57 -2.69 -17.07 5.46
C LEU A 57 -2.49 -16.85 3.95
N THR A 58 -2.42 -17.94 3.18
CA THR A 58 -2.29 -17.86 1.72
C THR A 58 -3.52 -17.20 1.08
N ASN A 59 -4.71 -17.60 1.50
CA ASN A 59 -5.98 -17.03 1.03
C ASN A 59 -6.13 -15.56 1.43
N TYR A 60 -5.80 -15.22 2.67
CA TYR A 60 -5.85 -13.84 3.14
C TYR A 60 -4.89 -12.95 2.34
N GLY A 61 -3.64 -13.36 2.18
CA GLY A 61 -2.66 -12.63 1.38
C GLY A 61 -3.05 -12.51 -0.10
N ALA A 62 -3.68 -13.53 -0.69
CA ALA A 62 -4.17 -13.49 -2.07
C ALA A 62 -5.31 -12.46 -2.23
N LYS A 63 -6.28 -12.44 -1.31
CA LYS A 63 -7.39 -11.47 -1.33
C LYS A 63 -6.89 -10.03 -1.18
N THR A 64 -5.95 -9.78 -0.25
CA THR A 64 -5.36 -8.46 -0.05
C THR A 64 -4.59 -7.99 -1.28
N ALA A 65 -3.77 -8.87 -1.87
CA ALA A 65 -3.03 -8.55 -3.09
C ALA A 65 -3.95 -8.28 -4.29
N ALA A 66 -5.04 -9.05 -4.44
CA ALA A 66 -6.04 -8.83 -5.48
C ALA A 66 -6.77 -7.49 -5.31
N LYS A 67 -7.14 -7.14 -4.08
CA LYS A 67 -7.75 -5.84 -3.75
C LYS A 67 -6.81 -4.68 -4.08
N THR A 68 -5.56 -4.75 -3.66
CA THR A 68 -4.53 -3.75 -3.97
C THR A 68 -4.35 -3.62 -5.48
N ALA A 69 -4.19 -4.73 -6.20
CA ALA A 69 -4.03 -4.71 -7.65
C ALA A 69 -5.28 -4.15 -8.39
N ALA A 70 -6.48 -4.39 -7.88
CA ALA A 70 -7.71 -3.80 -8.42
C ALA A 70 -7.73 -2.28 -8.23
N LEU A 71 -7.41 -1.79 -7.03
CA LEU A 71 -7.32 -0.35 -6.75
C LEU A 71 -6.20 0.32 -7.56
N GLU A 72 -5.07 -0.34 -7.73
CA GLU A 72 -3.98 0.15 -8.59
C GLU A 72 -4.41 0.32 -10.06
N ARG A 73 -5.24 -0.60 -10.58
CA ARG A 73 -5.72 -0.55 -11.97
C ARG A 73 -6.85 0.43 -12.18
N SER A 74 -7.91 0.32 -11.40
CA SER A 74 -9.20 1.01 -11.64
C SER A 74 -9.55 2.05 -10.58
N GLY A 75 -8.75 2.19 -9.51
CA GLY A 75 -8.99 3.19 -8.47
C GLY A 75 -8.80 4.61 -8.98
N VAL A 76 -9.63 5.52 -8.50
CA VAL A 76 -9.52 6.96 -8.76
C VAL A 76 -8.58 7.58 -7.72
N LEU A 77 -7.68 8.44 -8.17
CA LEU A 77 -6.81 9.21 -7.27
C LEU A 77 -7.61 10.31 -6.57
N ALA A 78 -7.56 10.29 -5.25
CA ALA A 78 -8.23 11.24 -4.38
C ALA A 78 -7.26 11.79 -3.33
N LEU A 79 -7.65 12.90 -2.70
CA LEU A 79 -6.95 13.49 -1.57
C LEU A 79 -7.68 13.09 -0.27
N ALA A 80 -6.93 12.53 0.67
CA ALA A 80 -7.39 12.27 2.02
C ALA A 80 -6.75 13.29 2.96
N GLN A 81 -7.57 14.09 3.63
CA GLN A 81 -7.14 15.00 4.66
C GLN A 81 -7.21 14.33 6.03
N ILE A 82 -6.12 14.37 6.79
CA ILE A 82 -6.10 13.87 8.16
C ILE A 82 -6.78 14.91 9.07
N THR A 83 -7.97 14.57 9.56
CA THR A 83 -8.77 15.39 10.46
C THR A 83 -8.42 15.16 11.92
N GLY A 84 -7.95 13.94 12.26
CA GLY A 84 -7.54 13.57 13.60
C GLY A 84 -6.43 12.54 13.61
N LEU A 85 -5.56 12.62 14.61
CA LEU A 85 -4.49 11.66 14.88
C LEU A 85 -4.55 11.30 16.37
N SER A 86 -4.57 10.01 16.69
CA SER A 86 -4.50 9.52 18.06
C SER A 86 -3.60 8.29 18.17
N GLU A 87 -2.88 8.20 19.27
CA GLU A 87 -2.05 7.04 19.58
C GLU A 87 -2.94 5.88 20.06
N THR A 88 -2.63 4.65 19.62
CA THR A 88 -3.36 3.44 20.07
C THR A 88 -2.74 2.78 21.29
N GLY A 89 -1.57 3.27 21.75
CA GLY A 89 -0.75 2.62 22.79
C GLY A 89 -0.05 1.32 22.31
N THR A 90 -0.29 0.89 21.07
CA THR A 90 0.33 -0.31 20.48
C THR A 90 1.57 0.06 19.68
N ARG A 91 2.61 -0.76 19.77
CA ARG A 91 3.82 -0.67 18.95
C ARG A 91 4.01 -1.94 18.15
N ILE A 92 4.46 -1.79 16.90
CA ILE A 92 4.81 -2.89 16.00
C ILE A 92 6.24 -2.66 15.54
N ASN A 93 7.16 -3.56 15.90
CA ASN A 93 8.61 -3.40 15.66
C ASN A 93 9.12 -2.03 16.16
N ASP A 94 8.82 -1.69 17.41
CA ASP A 94 9.15 -0.42 18.08
C ASP A 94 8.59 0.86 17.44
N GLN A 95 7.77 0.73 16.41
CA GLN A 95 7.09 1.86 15.76
C GLN A 95 5.66 2.00 16.31
N PRO A 96 5.22 3.22 16.65
CA PRO A 96 3.87 3.41 17.16
C PRO A 96 2.82 3.15 16.08
N LEU A 97 1.77 2.44 16.45
CA LEU A 97 0.56 2.30 15.66
C LEU A 97 -0.35 3.49 16.01
N VAL A 98 -0.65 4.32 15.03
CA VAL A 98 -1.52 5.48 15.18
C VAL A 98 -2.84 5.27 14.45
N LYS A 99 -3.91 5.77 15.05
CA LYS A 99 -5.23 5.85 14.45
C LYS A 99 -5.34 7.19 13.73
N VAL A 100 -5.71 7.16 12.47
CA VAL A 100 -5.87 8.34 11.62
C VAL A 100 -7.34 8.46 11.20
N HIS A 101 -7.92 9.65 11.39
CA HIS A 101 -9.23 10.00 10.86
C HIS A 101 -9.01 10.70 9.53
N LEU A 102 -9.65 10.23 8.49
CA LEU A 102 -9.46 10.70 7.13
C LEU A 102 -10.76 11.23 6.56
N HIS A 103 -10.72 12.42 6.00
CA HIS A 103 -11.75 12.94 5.11
C HIS A 103 -11.26 12.78 3.67
N ILE A 104 -11.92 11.92 2.91
CA ILE A 104 -11.51 11.58 1.54
C ILE A 104 -12.42 12.29 0.55
N SER A 105 -11.82 13.04 -0.37
CA SER A 105 -12.51 13.75 -1.43
C SER A 105 -11.72 13.73 -2.73
N GLY A 106 -12.42 13.77 -3.87
CA GLY A 106 -11.78 13.74 -5.19
C GLY A 106 -12.77 13.70 -6.33
N PRO A 107 -12.29 13.80 -7.59
CA PRO A 107 -13.15 13.81 -8.76
C PRO A 107 -13.93 12.49 -8.87
N GLY A 108 -15.25 12.60 -9.06
CA GLY A 108 -16.13 11.44 -9.21
C GLY A 108 -16.32 10.60 -7.95
N ILE A 109 -15.95 11.13 -6.78
CA ILE A 109 -16.10 10.46 -5.48
C ILE A 109 -17.00 11.32 -4.61
N THR A 110 -18.05 10.72 -4.04
CA THR A 110 -18.80 11.35 -2.96
C THR A 110 -17.89 11.43 -1.74
N PRO A 111 -17.63 12.62 -1.16
CA PRO A 111 -16.77 12.74 0.02
C PRO A 111 -17.26 11.87 1.17
N PHE A 112 -16.34 11.24 1.89
CA PHE A 112 -16.66 10.40 3.04
C PHE A 112 -15.55 10.44 4.09
N ASP A 113 -15.94 10.17 5.33
CA ASP A 113 -15.05 10.07 6.47
C ASP A 113 -14.78 8.59 6.78
N THR A 114 -13.56 8.31 7.20
CA THR A 114 -13.14 6.95 7.56
C THR A 114 -12.02 6.99 8.60
N GLU A 115 -11.79 5.83 9.23
CA GLU A 115 -10.66 5.63 10.14
C GLU A 115 -9.74 4.55 9.62
N ASP A 116 -8.45 4.72 9.83
CA ASP A 116 -7.44 3.71 9.54
C ASP A 116 -6.40 3.62 10.66
N ARG A 117 -5.67 2.52 10.70
CA ARG A 117 -4.55 2.32 11.62
C ARG A 117 -3.27 2.19 10.84
N VAL A 118 -2.34 3.09 11.11
CA VAL A 118 -1.11 3.23 10.35
C VAL A 118 0.09 3.13 11.28
N ILE A 119 1.10 2.38 10.86
CA ILE A 119 2.40 2.39 11.55
C ILE A 119 3.10 3.70 11.20
N ALA A 120 3.37 4.53 12.22
CA ALA A 120 4.08 5.79 12.07
C ALA A 120 5.59 5.55 11.97
N SER A 121 6.01 4.96 10.85
CA SER A 121 7.43 4.80 10.54
C SER A 121 8.07 6.14 10.19
N VAL A 122 9.40 6.22 10.29
CA VAL A 122 10.18 7.42 9.94
C VAL A 122 9.83 7.92 8.53
N THR A 123 9.65 7.00 7.58
CA THR A 123 9.30 7.32 6.17
C THR A 123 7.87 7.85 6.00
N ARG A 124 6.96 7.55 6.93
CA ARG A 124 5.56 7.97 6.88
C ARG A 124 5.26 9.20 7.74
N LEU A 125 6.14 9.47 8.71
CA LEU A 125 5.93 10.54 9.69
C LEU A 125 5.75 11.91 9.02
N GLY A 126 6.56 12.22 8.00
CA GLY A 126 6.43 13.45 7.23
C GLY A 126 5.05 13.62 6.58
N ASN A 127 4.52 12.55 5.98
CA ASN A 127 3.18 12.53 5.39
C ASN A 127 2.08 12.73 6.44
N LEU A 128 2.21 12.06 7.59
CA LEU A 128 1.25 12.19 8.70
C LEU A 128 1.25 13.62 9.28
N THR A 129 2.42 14.25 9.39
CA THR A 129 2.58 15.63 9.86
C THR A 129 2.01 16.65 8.87
N ALA A 130 2.20 16.43 7.56
CA ALA A 130 1.65 17.28 6.49
C ALA A 130 0.11 17.19 6.40
N ARG A 131 -0.51 16.19 7.05
CA ARG A 131 -1.95 15.95 7.13
C ARG A 131 -2.66 15.80 5.77
N LYS A 132 -1.93 15.45 4.73
CA LYS A 132 -2.48 15.20 3.39
C LYS A 132 -1.94 13.88 2.89
N LEU A 133 -2.83 13.01 2.44
CA LEU A 133 -2.48 11.72 1.87
C LEU A 133 -3.13 11.57 0.51
N VAL A 134 -2.39 10.99 -0.43
CA VAL A 134 -2.96 10.54 -1.71
C VAL A 134 -3.49 9.13 -1.51
N VAL A 135 -4.70 8.89 -1.97
CA VAL A 135 -5.37 7.59 -1.88
C VAL A 135 -5.90 7.15 -3.23
N LEU A 136 -5.90 5.86 -3.47
CA LEU A 136 -6.63 5.22 -4.55
C LEU A 136 -7.95 4.73 -4.01
N VAL A 137 -9.06 5.18 -4.58
CA VAL A 137 -10.41 4.89 -4.10
C VAL A 137 -11.21 4.18 -5.20
N ASN A 138 -11.95 3.16 -4.81
CA ASN A 138 -13.03 2.62 -5.65
C ASN A 138 -14.31 3.40 -5.36
N PRO A 139 -14.84 4.20 -6.31
CA PRO A 139 -16.01 5.05 -6.06
C PRO A 139 -17.27 4.28 -5.66
N ALA A 140 -17.43 3.04 -6.17
CA ALA A 140 -18.63 2.25 -5.93
C ALA A 140 -18.65 1.60 -4.53
N THR A 141 -17.48 1.26 -3.97
CA THR A 141 -17.38 0.53 -2.70
C THR A 141 -16.76 1.33 -1.57
N GLN A 142 -16.26 2.54 -1.86
CA GLN A 142 -15.48 3.39 -0.96
C GLN A 142 -14.24 2.69 -0.36
N GLN A 143 -13.84 1.56 -0.94
CA GLN A 143 -12.59 0.91 -0.57
C GLN A 143 -11.42 1.76 -1.06
N TYR A 144 -10.42 1.95 -0.22
CA TYR A 144 -9.26 2.77 -0.55
C TYR A 144 -7.94 2.11 -0.19
N LEU A 145 -6.87 2.65 -0.75
CA LEU A 145 -5.49 2.32 -0.46
C LEU A 145 -4.68 3.62 -0.34
N ILE A 146 -3.94 3.78 0.75
CA ILE A 146 -3.06 4.93 0.94
C ILE A 146 -1.81 4.73 0.09
N ASP A 147 -1.51 5.72 -0.75
CA ASP A 147 -0.30 5.78 -1.56
C ASP A 147 0.72 6.70 -0.90
N TRP A 148 1.67 6.10 -0.20
CA TRP A 148 2.69 6.82 0.55
C TRP A 148 3.69 7.57 -0.33
N GLU A 149 4.02 7.01 -1.51
CA GLU A 149 4.98 7.62 -2.44
C GLU A 149 4.40 8.87 -3.08
N ARG A 150 3.17 8.77 -3.61
CA ARG A 150 2.48 9.95 -4.16
C ARG A 150 2.14 10.97 -3.08
N SER A 151 1.86 10.53 -1.86
CA SER A 151 1.68 11.43 -0.71
C SER A 151 2.95 12.23 -0.42
N ALA A 152 4.11 11.58 -0.43
CA ALA A 152 5.40 12.25 -0.22
C ALA A 152 5.69 13.31 -1.30
N LEU A 153 5.36 13.01 -2.56
CA LEU A 153 5.49 13.95 -3.67
C LEU A 153 4.59 15.18 -3.48
N VAL A 154 3.30 14.95 -3.19
CA VAL A 154 2.30 16.02 -3.01
C VAL A 154 2.61 16.88 -1.78
N ASN A 155 3.22 16.31 -0.75
CA ASN A 155 3.64 17.02 0.46
C ASN A 155 5.00 17.72 0.34
N GLY A 156 5.70 17.60 -0.80
CA GLY A 156 7.02 18.20 -1.01
C GLY A 156 8.15 17.51 -0.24
N LEU A 157 7.93 16.27 0.23
CA LEU A 157 8.97 15.47 0.88
C LEU A 157 9.92 14.84 -0.14
N VAL A 158 9.49 14.79 -1.40
CA VAL A 158 10.26 14.37 -2.56
C VAL A 158 10.18 15.48 -3.61
N PRO A 159 11.29 15.84 -4.27
CA PRO A 159 11.31 16.87 -5.32
C PRO A 159 10.39 16.51 -6.49
N ALA A 160 9.61 17.50 -6.96
CA ALA A 160 8.74 17.39 -8.12
C ALA A 160 9.14 18.41 -9.18
N GLN A 161 10.14 18.06 -9.98
CA GLN A 161 10.70 18.92 -11.02
C GLN A 161 10.24 18.50 -12.41
N PHE A 162 9.80 19.46 -13.21
CA PHE A 162 9.28 19.25 -14.55
C PHE A 162 10.09 20.08 -15.56
N THR A 163 10.83 19.40 -16.43
CA THR A 163 11.58 20.07 -17.49
C THR A 163 10.71 20.14 -18.74
N VAL A 164 10.42 21.36 -19.18
CA VAL A 164 9.70 21.67 -20.42
C VAL A 164 10.74 22.03 -21.48
N ALA A 165 10.97 21.11 -22.42
CA ALA A 165 12.01 21.26 -23.42
C ALA A 165 11.76 22.47 -24.36
N GLU A 166 10.49 22.75 -24.66
CA GLU A 166 10.07 23.87 -25.49
C GLU A 166 10.40 25.22 -24.85
N ASP A 167 10.34 25.30 -23.53
CA ASP A 167 10.66 26.54 -22.77
C ASP A 167 12.14 26.58 -22.36
N ASN A 168 12.86 25.47 -22.58
CA ASN A 168 14.22 25.25 -22.05
C ASN A 168 14.33 25.56 -20.55
N LYS A 169 13.30 25.20 -19.80
CA LYS A 169 13.13 25.59 -18.40
C LYS A 169 12.66 24.41 -17.53
N THR A 170 13.18 24.35 -16.32
CA THR A 170 12.73 23.41 -15.29
C THR A 170 11.88 24.15 -14.26
N TYR A 171 10.70 23.63 -14.02
CA TYR A 171 9.74 24.14 -13.05
C TYR A 171 9.72 23.24 -11.82
N ASP A 172 9.78 23.81 -10.64
CA ASP A 172 9.65 23.09 -9.38
C ASP A 172 8.22 23.24 -8.83
N LEU A 173 7.51 22.14 -8.75
CA LEU A 173 6.16 22.06 -8.19
C LEU A 173 6.13 21.34 -6.83
N SER A 174 7.28 21.15 -6.18
CA SER A 174 7.37 20.47 -4.89
C SER A 174 6.42 21.07 -3.87
N GLY A 175 5.57 20.24 -3.25
CA GLY A 175 4.60 20.67 -2.25
C GLY A 175 3.34 21.38 -2.77
N GLN A 176 3.23 21.63 -4.08
CA GLN A 176 2.05 22.21 -4.69
C GLN A 176 0.95 21.15 -4.89
N THR A 177 0.16 20.92 -3.85
CA THR A 177 -0.84 19.84 -3.82
C THR A 177 -1.79 19.86 -5.02
N GLY A 178 -2.34 21.02 -5.40
CA GLY A 178 -3.34 21.13 -6.49
C GLY A 178 -2.76 20.72 -7.85
N PRO A 179 -1.74 21.41 -8.36
CA PRO A 179 -1.11 21.07 -9.62
C PRO A 179 -0.56 19.63 -9.67
N LEU A 180 0.05 19.17 -8.59
CA LEU A 180 0.58 17.80 -8.54
C LEU A 180 -0.53 16.76 -8.60
N MET A 181 -1.64 16.94 -7.88
CA MET A 181 -2.79 16.05 -7.97
C MET A 181 -3.39 16.01 -9.38
N GLU A 182 -3.50 17.17 -10.05
CA GLU A 182 -3.99 17.24 -11.45
C GLU A 182 -3.06 16.47 -12.40
N ILE A 183 -1.74 16.66 -12.29
CA ILE A 183 -0.75 15.90 -13.08
C ILE A 183 -0.84 14.41 -12.80
N LEU A 184 -0.91 13.99 -11.54
CA LEU A 184 -1.02 12.59 -11.16
C LEU A 184 -2.29 11.94 -11.72
N GLN A 185 -3.42 12.66 -11.73
CA GLN A 185 -4.68 12.19 -12.32
C GLN A 185 -4.57 12.03 -13.84
N ILE A 186 -3.96 12.99 -14.54
CA ILE A 186 -3.71 12.92 -15.98
C ILE A 186 -2.84 11.69 -16.31
N LEU A 187 -1.74 11.50 -15.58
CA LEU A 187 -0.83 10.38 -15.77
C LEU A 187 -1.54 9.05 -15.50
N LYS A 188 -2.34 8.98 -14.44
CA LYS A 188 -3.13 7.79 -14.09
C LYS A 188 -4.15 7.44 -15.17
N ALA A 189 -4.89 8.43 -15.68
CA ALA A 189 -5.88 8.24 -16.75
C ALA A 189 -5.26 7.69 -18.04
N ASN A 190 -3.99 8.01 -18.29
CA ASN A 190 -3.24 7.53 -19.45
C ASN A 190 -2.41 6.26 -19.16
N ASN A 191 -2.63 5.59 -18.02
CA ASN A 191 -1.90 4.39 -17.59
C ASN A 191 -0.37 4.54 -17.55
N VAL A 192 0.12 5.74 -17.26
CA VAL A 192 1.55 6.00 -17.12
C VAL A 192 2.00 5.56 -15.73
N PRO A 193 2.99 4.65 -15.61
CA PRO A 193 3.49 4.21 -14.31
C PRO A 193 4.23 5.37 -13.62
N LEU A 194 3.93 5.59 -12.33
CA LEU A 194 4.44 6.71 -11.55
C LEU A 194 5.58 6.33 -10.58
N ASN A 195 6.07 5.10 -10.67
CA ASN A 195 7.10 4.54 -9.80
C ASN A 195 8.54 4.80 -10.26
N ARG A 196 8.71 5.59 -11.32
CA ARG A 196 10.01 5.93 -11.93
C ARG A 196 9.95 7.33 -12.53
N MET A 197 11.10 7.80 -13.06
CA MET A 197 11.13 8.99 -13.90
C MET A 197 10.12 8.80 -15.06
N VAL A 198 9.13 9.69 -15.12
CA VAL A 198 8.07 9.64 -16.14
C VAL A 198 8.57 10.28 -17.42
N ASP A 199 8.72 9.50 -18.48
CA ASP A 199 9.02 9.99 -19.82
C ASP A 199 7.74 10.05 -20.66
N ILE A 200 7.27 11.27 -20.94
CA ILE A 200 6.05 11.52 -21.73
C ILE A 200 6.37 12.05 -23.14
N ARG A 201 7.64 12.02 -23.55
CA ARG A 201 8.07 12.54 -24.88
C ARG A 201 7.42 11.83 -26.04
N SER A 202 7.12 10.55 -25.88
CA SER A 202 6.48 9.70 -26.90
C SER A 202 4.98 9.98 -27.09
N ASN A 203 4.32 10.68 -26.15
CA ASN A 203 2.89 11.00 -26.22
C ASN A 203 2.66 12.51 -26.24
N PRO A 204 2.53 13.14 -27.44
CA PRO A 204 2.40 14.59 -27.57
C PRO A 204 1.15 15.17 -26.86
N ALA A 205 0.01 14.47 -26.91
CA ALA A 205 -1.22 14.92 -26.28
C ALA A 205 -1.11 14.96 -24.76
N LEU A 206 -0.53 13.90 -24.16
CA LEU A 206 -0.27 13.82 -22.74
C LEU A 206 0.72 14.90 -22.30
N ARG A 207 1.79 15.08 -23.08
CA ARG A 207 2.79 16.11 -22.83
C ARG A 207 2.18 17.50 -22.78
N GLN A 208 1.32 17.86 -23.76
CA GLN A 208 0.63 19.15 -23.77
C GLN A 208 -0.27 19.36 -22.54
N GLN A 209 -1.00 18.33 -22.11
CA GLN A 209 -1.82 18.41 -20.90
C GLN A 209 -0.99 18.67 -19.65
N VAL A 210 0.10 17.92 -19.45
CA VAL A 210 0.98 18.09 -18.29
C VAL A 210 1.66 19.46 -18.34
N GLN A 211 2.18 19.88 -19.49
CA GLN A 211 2.80 21.20 -19.66
C GLN A 211 1.84 22.35 -19.36
N ALA A 212 0.58 22.25 -19.78
CA ALA A 212 -0.43 23.25 -19.48
C ALA A 212 -0.66 23.42 -17.97
N VAL A 213 -0.64 22.31 -17.20
CA VAL A 213 -0.73 22.37 -15.74
C VAL A 213 0.51 23.01 -15.14
N VAL A 214 1.70 22.60 -15.59
CA VAL A 214 2.99 23.12 -15.10
C VAL A 214 3.09 24.62 -15.32
N ARG A 215 2.78 25.13 -16.54
CA ARG A 215 2.80 26.56 -16.85
C ARG A 215 1.82 27.36 -16.01
N ARG A 216 0.56 26.90 -15.88
CA ARG A 216 -0.44 27.55 -15.01
C ARG A 216 0.00 27.61 -13.54
N ALA A 217 0.66 26.59 -13.07
CA ALA A 217 1.19 26.57 -11.70
C ALA A 217 2.34 27.57 -11.52
N ALA A 218 3.23 27.66 -12.50
CA ALA A 218 4.36 28.59 -12.51
C ALA A 218 3.91 30.06 -12.58
N GLU A 219 2.90 30.38 -13.40
CA GLU A 219 2.32 31.73 -13.49
C GLU A 219 1.73 32.19 -12.15
N ARG A 220 1.09 31.30 -11.41
CA ARG A 220 0.56 31.60 -10.06
C ARG A 220 1.65 31.89 -9.03
N GLN A 221 2.84 31.32 -9.20
CA GLN A 221 3.99 31.60 -8.32
C GLN A 221 4.69 32.92 -8.66
N GLY A 222 4.73 33.28 -9.94
CA GLY A 222 5.40 34.50 -10.40
C GLY A 222 4.55 35.77 -10.21
N GLY A 223 3.27 35.65 -9.88
CA GLY A 223 2.35 36.76 -9.66
C GLY A 223 2.02 37.06 -8.21
N ALA A 224 2.66 36.34 -7.26
CA ALA A 224 2.54 36.56 -5.82
C ALA A 224 3.82 37.20 -5.26
#